data_4bcf67b52aa426ed48f2e38c54bb0085
#
_entry.id   4bcf67b52aa426ed48f2e38c54bb0085
#
_cell.length_a   1.000
_cell.length_b   1.000
_cell.length_c   1.000
_cell.angle_alpha   90.00
_cell.angle_beta   90.00
_cell.angle_gamma   90.00
#
_symmetry.space_group_name_H-M   'P 1'
#
loop_
_entity.id
_entity.type
_entity.pdbx_description
1 polymer ?
#
loop_
_entity_poly.entity_id
_entity_poly.type
_entity_poly.pdbx_seq_one_letter_code
_entity_poly.pdbx_strand_id
1 'polypeptide(L)'
;MAETYTRKEFVTKYGNDIRKAVRGSGILAGTLVAQAIIESQGKATDGSYRVGQSSLSRKANNYFGIKCHSAWKGDTFNIDTGEQNPDGSTWVHQNACFRKYDSVADSIKDYVKFLKDNKRYERAGVFKAKSVKEQAEALKRGGYATANNYADTINKVYLGVKDEVLKYASPKKKAGKIILFSFAGLTLIGIGLGIYYAVRKK
;
A
#
# COMPACT_ATOMS: atom_id res chain seq x y z
N MET A 1 -8.84 -11.99 19.35
CA MET A 1 -9.54 -10.92 18.57
C MET A 1 -8.59 -10.41 17.50
N ALA A 2 -9.10 -10.08 16.30
CA ALA A 2 -8.27 -9.48 15.26
C ALA A 2 -7.73 -8.11 15.72
N GLU A 3 -6.46 -7.85 15.48
CA GLU A 3 -5.80 -6.59 15.84
C GLU A 3 -6.33 -5.43 15.00
N THR A 4 -6.51 -4.29 15.64
CA THR A 4 -6.87 -3.03 14.97
C THR A 4 -5.87 -1.94 15.31
N TYR A 5 -5.72 -0.96 14.42
CA TYR A 5 -4.63 0.00 14.46
C TYR A 5 -5.13 1.43 14.28
N THR A 6 -4.44 2.40 14.84
CA THR A 6 -4.44 3.76 14.29
C THR A 6 -3.81 3.72 12.89
N ARG A 7 -4.04 4.75 12.08
CA ARG A 7 -3.45 4.83 10.74
C ARG A 7 -1.91 4.75 10.76
N LYS A 8 -1.29 5.41 11.73
CA LYS A 8 0.19 5.41 11.90
C LYS A 8 0.74 4.06 12.37
N GLU A 9 0.07 3.42 13.33
CA GLU A 9 0.42 2.08 13.79
C GLU A 9 0.36 1.06 12.65
N PHE A 10 -0.68 1.13 11.81
CA PHE A 10 -0.80 0.27 10.64
C PHE A 10 0.40 0.41 9.70
N VAL A 11 0.78 1.64 9.36
CA VAL A 11 1.95 1.88 8.51
C VAL A 11 3.23 1.41 9.18
N THR A 12 3.39 1.63 10.48
CA THR A 12 4.57 1.17 11.23
C THR A 12 4.68 -0.35 11.21
N LYS A 13 3.56 -1.05 11.41
CA LYS A 13 3.55 -2.52 11.45
C LYS A 13 3.79 -3.14 10.08
N TYR A 14 3.11 -2.66 9.04
CA TYR A 14 3.11 -3.28 7.70
C TYR A 14 3.98 -2.56 6.67
N GLY A 15 4.65 -1.46 7.02
CA GLY A 15 5.44 -0.67 6.08
C GLY A 15 6.54 -1.44 5.35
N ASN A 16 7.16 -2.43 5.99
CA ASN A 16 8.15 -3.29 5.32
C ASN A 16 7.51 -4.24 4.30
N ASP A 17 6.33 -4.80 4.60
CA ASP A 17 5.62 -5.71 3.70
C ASP A 17 5.06 -4.93 2.51
N ILE A 18 4.52 -3.75 2.75
CA ILE A 18 4.10 -2.80 1.71
C ILE A 18 5.27 -2.48 0.78
N ARG A 19 6.43 -2.09 1.33
CA ARG A 19 7.63 -1.78 0.53
C ARG A 19 8.08 -2.96 -0.31
N LYS A 20 8.05 -4.18 0.24
CA LYS A 20 8.40 -5.41 -0.49
C LYS A 20 7.41 -5.65 -1.64
N ALA A 21 6.11 -5.54 -1.37
CA ALA A 21 5.05 -5.81 -2.34
C ALA A 21 5.07 -4.83 -3.52
N VAL A 22 5.27 -3.53 -3.28
CA VAL A 22 5.25 -2.51 -4.34
C VAL A 22 6.56 -2.42 -5.13
N ARG A 23 7.63 -3.08 -4.71
CA ARG A 23 8.94 -2.99 -5.40
C ARG A 23 8.83 -3.46 -6.85
N GLY A 24 9.19 -2.56 -7.79
CA GLY A 24 9.16 -2.83 -9.22
C GLY A 24 7.76 -3.01 -9.82
N SER A 25 6.69 -2.75 -9.06
CA SER A 25 5.32 -2.91 -9.54
C SER A 25 4.78 -1.69 -10.28
N GLY A 26 5.35 -0.50 -10.05
CA GLY A 26 4.78 0.78 -10.48
C GLY A 26 3.65 1.28 -9.55
N ILE A 27 3.33 0.55 -8.48
CA ILE A 27 2.36 0.99 -7.47
C ILE A 27 3.08 1.81 -6.40
N LEU A 28 2.54 2.95 -6.05
CA LEU A 28 3.07 3.82 -5.01
C LEU A 28 2.65 3.29 -3.63
N ALA A 29 3.60 3.19 -2.71
CA ALA A 29 3.32 2.75 -1.34
C ALA A 29 2.25 3.60 -0.67
N GLY A 30 2.24 4.92 -0.91
CA GLY A 30 1.23 5.83 -0.39
C GLY A 30 -0.19 5.51 -0.86
N THR A 31 -0.35 5.13 -2.13
CA THR A 31 -1.66 4.73 -2.67
C THR A 31 -2.13 3.43 -2.02
N LEU A 32 -1.27 2.42 -1.94
CA LEU A 32 -1.60 1.14 -1.32
C LEU A 32 -1.99 1.32 0.16
N VAL A 33 -1.21 2.09 0.92
CA VAL A 33 -1.52 2.40 2.32
C VAL A 33 -2.87 3.08 2.45
N ALA A 34 -3.13 4.12 1.66
CA ALA A 34 -4.38 4.87 1.76
C ALA A 34 -5.60 4.01 1.43
N GLN A 35 -5.50 3.13 0.43
CA GLN A 35 -6.56 2.17 0.11
C GLN A 35 -6.77 1.16 1.24
N ALA A 36 -5.69 0.53 1.75
CA ALA A 36 -5.81 -0.40 2.88
C ALA A 36 -6.50 0.25 4.09
N ILE A 37 -6.19 1.51 4.38
CA ILE A 37 -6.82 2.28 5.46
C ILE A 37 -8.31 2.47 5.17
N ILE A 38 -8.68 2.98 4.00
CA ILE A 38 -10.07 3.31 3.66
C ILE A 38 -10.95 2.08 3.64
N GLU A 39 -10.51 1.01 2.99
CA GLU A 39 -11.29 -0.22 2.80
C GLU A 39 -11.42 -1.05 4.09
N SER A 40 -10.46 -0.94 5.01
CA SER A 40 -10.45 -1.74 6.23
C SER A 40 -10.86 -1.00 7.49
N GLN A 41 -10.93 0.35 7.46
CA GLN A 41 -11.29 1.11 8.66
C GLN A 41 -12.77 0.96 9.03
N GLY A 42 -13.04 1.11 10.32
CA GLY A 42 -14.38 1.13 10.88
C GLY A 42 -14.38 1.80 12.24
N LYS A 43 -15.57 2.08 12.76
CA LYS A 43 -15.77 2.67 14.08
C LYS A 43 -15.59 1.60 15.16
N ALA A 44 -14.69 1.83 16.10
CA ALA A 44 -14.50 0.99 17.27
C ALA A 44 -15.56 1.31 18.36
N THR A 45 -15.62 0.50 19.40
CA THR A 45 -16.58 0.66 20.51
C THR A 45 -16.40 1.97 21.28
N ASP A 46 -15.18 2.50 21.34
CA ASP A 46 -14.84 3.80 21.93
C ASP A 46 -15.17 5.00 21.00
N GLY A 47 -15.77 4.74 19.84
CA GLY A 47 -16.12 5.75 18.85
C GLY A 47 -14.99 6.17 17.92
N SER A 48 -13.74 5.75 18.15
CA SER A 48 -12.60 6.04 17.28
C SER A 48 -12.66 5.25 15.96
N TYR A 49 -12.06 5.78 14.90
CA TYR A 49 -11.86 5.04 13.64
C TYR A 49 -10.54 4.28 13.70
N ARG A 50 -10.62 2.95 13.48
CA ARG A 50 -9.48 2.04 13.50
C ARG A 50 -9.34 1.30 12.17
N VAL A 51 -8.11 1.15 11.69
CA VAL A 51 -7.75 0.32 10.53
C VAL A 51 -7.83 -1.15 10.94
N GLY A 52 -8.35 -2.00 10.08
CA GLY A 52 -8.58 -3.41 10.41
C GLY A 52 -9.90 -3.68 11.14
N GLN A 53 -10.79 -2.69 11.24
CA GLN A 53 -12.06 -2.81 11.97
C GLN A 53 -13.22 -3.31 11.10
N SER A 54 -13.13 -3.25 9.77
CA SER A 54 -14.19 -3.78 8.90
C SER A 54 -14.37 -5.29 9.06
N SER A 55 -15.55 -5.80 8.75
CA SER A 55 -15.83 -7.25 8.84
C SER A 55 -14.87 -8.07 7.97
N LEU A 56 -14.56 -7.60 6.76
CA LEU A 56 -13.62 -8.27 5.84
C LEU A 56 -12.21 -8.31 6.40
N SER A 57 -11.71 -7.21 6.96
CA SER A 57 -10.37 -7.19 7.53
C SER A 57 -10.26 -8.08 8.78
N ARG A 58 -11.29 -8.09 9.64
CA ARG A 58 -11.28 -8.86 10.91
C ARG A 58 -11.44 -10.36 10.72
N LYS A 59 -12.27 -10.79 9.75
CA LYS A 59 -12.66 -12.19 9.59
C LYS A 59 -11.93 -12.88 8.44
N ALA A 60 -11.40 -12.12 7.49
CA ALA A 60 -10.78 -12.63 6.28
C ALA A 60 -9.39 -12.06 5.98
N ASN A 61 -8.81 -11.20 6.83
CA ASN A 61 -7.58 -10.44 6.55
C ASN A 61 -7.62 -9.69 5.20
N ASN A 62 -8.82 -9.41 4.67
CA ASN A 62 -9.00 -8.77 3.38
C ASN A 62 -9.12 -7.26 3.57
N TYR A 63 -7.98 -6.58 3.42
CA TYR A 63 -7.84 -5.13 3.65
C TYR A 63 -8.18 -4.28 2.43
N PHE A 64 -8.53 -4.88 1.31
CA PHE A 64 -8.79 -4.19 0.03
C PHE A 64 -10.13 -4.52 -0.58
N GLY A 65 -10.98 -5.28 0.10
CA GLY A 65 -12.29 -5.66 -0.40
C GLY A 65 -12.25 -6.49 -1.69
N ILE A 66 -11.20 -7.29 -1.90
CA ILE A 66 -11.07 -8.06 -3.15
C ILE A 66 -12.06 -9.23 -3.16
N LYS A 67 -12.97 -9.20 -4.13
CA LYS A 67 -13.93 -10.27 -4.37
C LYS A 67 -13.28 -11.50 -5.00
N CYS A 68 -13.88 -12.67 -4.81
CA CYS A 68 -13.51 -13.87 -5.54
C CYS A 68 -13.83 -13.71 -7.04
N HIS A 69 -13.13 -14.47 -7.83
CA HIS A 69 -13.48 -14.75 -9.23
C HIS A 69 -13.13 -16.22 -9.54
N SER A 70 -13.53 -16.73 -10.69
CA SER A 70 -13.40 -18.14 -11.05
C SER A 70 -11.99 -18.71 -10.98
N ALA A 71 -10.96 -17.85 -11.15
CA ALA A 71 -9.55 -18.26 -11.06
C ALA A 71 -8.99 -18.24 -9.62
N TRP A 72 -9.73 -17.73 -8.62
CA TRP A 72 -9.29 -17.76 -7.23
C TRP A 72 -9.36 -19.18 -6.66
N LYS A 73 -8.27 -19.67 -6.09
CA LYS A 73 -8.14 -21.04 -5.53
C LYS A 73 -7.87 -21.05 -4.03
N GLY A 74 -7.72 -19.86 -3.41
CA GLY A 74 -7.53 -19.75 -1.96
C GLY A 74 -8.85 -19.76 -1.20
N ASP A 75 -8.75 -19.62 0.12
CA ASP A 75 -9.89 -19.53 1.03
C ASP A 75 -10.81 -18.38 0.70
N THR A 76 -12.07 -18.52 1.05
CA THR A 76 -13.13 -17.53 0.78
C THR A 76 -13.86 -17.16 2.06
N PHE A 77 -14.43 -15.96 2.06
CA PHE A 77 -15.33 -15.46 3.08
C PHE A 77 -16.54 -14.80 2.42
N ASN A 78 -17.72 -15.27 2.78
CA ASN A 78 -18.97 -14.78 2.19
C ASN A 78 -19.66 -13.83 3.19
N ILE A 79 -20.15 -12.71 2.67
CA ILE A 79 -20.87 -11.70 3.47
C ILE A 79 -21.80 -10.89 2.56
N ASP A 80 -22.92 -10.44 3.11
CA ASP A 80 -23.75 -9.45 2.45
C ASP A 80 -23.02 -8.10 2.39
N THR A 81 -23.02 -7.47 1.21
CA THR A 81 -22.38 -6.18 1.00
C THR A 81 -23.30 -5.22 0.27
N GLY A 82 -23.35 -3.98 0.74
CA GLY A 82 -24.02 -2.89 0.03
C GLY A 82 -23.24 -2.50 -1.21
N GLU A 83 -23.93 -2.38 -2.32
CA GLU A 83 -23.38 -1.93 -3.60
C GLU A 83 -24.10 -0.64 -4.01
N GLN A 84 -23.41 0.21 -4.75
CA GLN A 84 -24.00 1.44 -5.30
C GLN A 84 -23.90 1.43 -6.82
N ASN A 85 -25.01 1.67 -7.46
CA ASN A 85 -25.07 1.88 -8.91
C ASN A 85 -24.52 3.27 -9.29
N PRO A 86 -24.13 3.48 -10.56
CA PRO A 86 -23.68 4.79 -11.05
C PRO A 86 -24.70 5.91 -10.90
N ASP A 87 -26.00 5.60 -10.84
CA ASP A 87 -27.10 6.55 -10.61
C ASP A 87 -27.30 6.92 -9.13
N GLY A 88 -26.49 6.32 -8.22
CA GLY A 88 -26.55 6.56 -6.77
C GLY A 88 -27.51 5.65 -6.02
N SER A 89 -28.31 4.84 -6.70
CA SER A 89 -29.15 3.82 -6.05
C SER A 89 -28.30 2.74 -5.37
N THR A 90 -28.80 2.17 -4.30
CA THR A 90 -28.09 1.14 -3.52
C THR A 90 -28.85 -0.18 -3.55
N TRP A 91 -28.12 -1.29 -3.54
CA TRP A 91 -28.69 -2.61 -3.42
C TRP A 91 -27.77 -3.51 -2.57
N VAL A 92 -28.28 -4.60 -2.04
CA VAL A 92 -27.50 -5.55 -1.25
C VAL A 92 -27.16 -6.75 -2.12
N HIS A 93 -25.86 -6.99 -2.29
CA HIS A 93 -25.36 -8.24 -2.87
C HIS A 93 -25.31 -9.28 -1.75
N GLN A 94 -26.28 -10.17 -1.74
CA GLN A 94 -26.35 -11.24 -0.77
C GLN A 94 -25.24 -12.26 -1.00
N ASN A 95 -24.64 -12.73 0.09
CA ASN A 95 -23.63 -13.78 0.09
C ASN A 95 -22.47 -13.54 -0.89
N ALA A 96 -22.03 -12.27 -1.01
CA ALA A 96 -20.93 -11.90 -1.89
C ALA A 96 -19.62 -12.59 -1.45
N CYS A 97 -18.93 -13.23 -2.41
CA CYS A 97 -17.69 -13.95 -2.14
C CYS A 97 -16.48 -12.99 -2.14
N PHE A 98 -15.74 -13.01 -1.05
CA PHE A 98 -14.47 -12.29 -0.90
C PHE A 98 -13.32 -13.25 -0.66
N ARG A 99 -12.12 -12.88 -1.11
CA ARG A 99 -10.89 -13.63 -0.83
C ARG A 99 -10.58 -13.57 0.66
N LYS A 100 -10.16 -14.69 1.23
CA LYS A 100 -9.69 -14.77 2.60
C LYS A 100 -8.20 -15.09 2.59
N TYR A 101 -7.44 -14.48 3.49
CA TYR A 101 -5.99 -14.60 3.56
C TYR A 101 -5.56 -15.04 4.96
N ASP A 102 -4.42 -15.73 5.03
CA ASP A 102 -3.81 -16.15 6.30
C ASP A 102 -3.27 -14.95 7.07
N SER A 103 -2.81 -13.93 6.35
CA SER A 103 -2.25 -12.72 6.96
C SER A 103 -2.58 -11.44 6.18
N VAL A 104 -2.45 -10.29 6.86
CA VAL A 104 -2.50 -8.97 6.22
C VAL A 104 -1.42 -8.81 5.14
N ALA A 105 -0.25 -9.39 5.35
CA ALA A 105 0.84 -9.34 4.37
C ALA A 105 0.48 -10.06 3.06
N ASP A 106 -0.30 -11.14 3.14
CA ASP A 106 -0.76 -11.87 1.95
C ASP A 106 -1.84 -11.09 1.20
N SER A 107 -2.75 -10.41 1.93
CA SER A 107 -3.69 -9.46 1.34
C SER A 107 -2.97 -8.32 0.59
N ILE A 108 -1.90 -7.78 1.16
CA ILE A 108 -1.05 -6.75 0.53
C ILE A 108 -0.41 -7.25 -0.76
N LYS A 109 0.16 -8.46 -0.74
CA LYS A 109 0.79 -9.07 -1.93
C LYS A 109 -0.24 -9.33 -3.04
N ASP A 110 -1.38 -9.91 -2.65
CA ASP A 110 -2.43 -10.25 -3.60
C ASP A 110 -3.09 -9.01 -4.21
N TYR A 111 -3.23 -7.92 -3.47
CA TYR A 111 -3.70 -6.65 -4.01
C TYR A 111 -2.80 -6.14 -5.15
N VAL A 112 -1.47 -6.17 -4.97
CA VAL A 112 -0.52 -5.79 -6.03
C VAL A 112 -0.65 -6.71 -7.24
N LYS A 113 -0.75 -8.02 -7.01
CA LYS A 113 -0.98 -9.02 -8.07
C LYS A 113 -2.29 -8.77 -8.79
N PHE A 114 -3.38 -8.57 -8.05
CA PHE A 114 -4.72 -8.27 -8.59
C PHE A 114 -4.69 -7.06 -9.54
N LEU A 115 -4.04 -5.97 -9.17
CA LEU A 115 -3.92 -4.81 -10.05
C LEU A 115 -3.11 -5.13 -11.32
N LYS A 116 -2.02 -5.88 -11.20
CA LYS A 116 -1.16 -6.24 -12.34
C LYS A 116 -1.81 -7.22 -13.30
N ASP A 117 -2.55 -8.18 -12.79
CA ASP A 117 -3.25 -9.19 -13.61
C ASP A 117 -4.42 -8.60 -14.39
N ASN A 118 -5.00 -7.49 -13.92
CA ASN A 118 -6.12 -6.84 -14.57
C ASN A 118 -5.66 -5.74 -15.54
N LYS A 119 -5.58 -6.06 -16.83
CA LYS A 119 -5.11 -5.16 -17.91
C LYS A 119 -5.81 -3.79 -17.96
N ARG A 120 -7.02 -3.66 -17.40
CA ARG A 120 -7.72 -2.38 -17.32
C ARG A 120 -6.93 -1.32 -16.54
N TYR A 121 -6.20 -1.71 -15.49
CA TYR A 121 -5.38 -0.79 -14.70
C TYR A 121 -4.12 -0.34 -15.44
N GLU A 122 -3.50 -1.23 -16.20
CA GLU A 122 -2.38 -0.87 -17.08
C GLU A 122 -2.82 0.15 -18.14
N ARG A 123 -3.94 -0.12 -18.83
CA ARG A 123 -4.53 0.79 -19.84
C ARG A 123 -4.93 2.13 -19.24
N ALA A 124 -5.41 2.15 -18.00
CA ALA A 124 -5.73 3.38 -17.27
C ALA A 124 -4.51 4.19 -16.80
N GLY A 125 -3.29 3.64 -16.93
CA GLY A 125 -2.05 4.34 -16.57
C GLY A 125 -1.63 4.19 -15.10
N VAL A 126 -2.22 3.25 -14.34
CA VAL A 126 -1.96 3.08 -12.90
C VAL A 126 -0.47 2.94 -12.60
N PHE A 127 0.26 2.15 -13.40
CA PHE A 127 1.67 1.84 -13.14
C PHE A 127 2.66 2.92 -13.64
N LYS A 128 2.14 3.98 -14.29
CA LYS A 128 2.93 5.11 -14.81
C LYS A 128 2.78 6.38 -13.98
N ALA A 129 1.84 6.40 -13.03
CA ALA A 129 1.53 7.55 -12.20
C ALA A 129 2.73 8.00 -11.35
N LYS A 130 2.91 9.31 -11.20
CA LYS A 130 4.02 9.93 -10.47
C LYS A 130 3.63 10.46 -9.09
N SER A 131 2.34 10.51 -8.79
CA SER A 131 1.82 10.93 -7.49
C SER A 131 0.68 10.03 -7.03
N VAL A 132 0.42 10.04 -5.71
CA VAL A 132 -0.67 9.26 -5.12
C VAL A 132 -2.02 9.70 -5.70
N LYS A 133 -2.23 11.00 -5.88
CA LYS A 133 -3.46 11.52 -6.47
C LYS A 133 -3.64 11.02 -7.91
N GLU A 134 -2.61 11.16 -8.75
CA GLU A 134 -2.62 10.69 -10.15
C GLU A 134 -2.88 9.18 -10.23
N GLN A 135 -2.25 8.38 -9.35
CA GLN A 135 -2.47 6.94 -9.31
C GLN A 135 -3.90 6.59 -8.89
N ALA A 136 -4.47 7.31 -7.92
CA ALA A 136 -5.86 7.12 -7.50
C ALA A 136 -6.85 7.50 -8.62
N GLU A 137 -6.59 8.57 -9.37
CA GLU A 137 -7.36 8.91 -10.57
C GLU A 137 -7.31 7.81 -11.64
N ALA A 138 -6.12 7.25 -11.86
CA ALA A 138 -5.94 6.14 -12.77
C ALA A 138 -6.68 4.87 -12.31
N LEU A 139 -6.66 4.57 -11.01
CA LEU A 139 -7.43 3.47 -10.43
C LEU A 139 -8.93 3.67 -10.63
N LYS A 140 -9.44 4.88 -10.42
CA LYS A 140 -10.85 5.23 -10.70
C LYS A 140 -11.19 5.02 -12.18
N ARG A 141 -10.37 5.55 -13.10
CA ARG A 141 -10.56 5.32 -14.55
C ARG A 141 -10.52 3.83 -14.91
N GLY A 142 -9.72 3.04 -14.21
CA GLY A 142 -9.66 1.58 -14.36
C GLY A 142 -10.85 0.84 -13.73
N GLY A 143 -11.81 1.55 -13.14
CA GLY A 143 -13.01 0.97 -12.53
C GLY A 143 -12.75 0.31 -11.17
N TYR A 144 -11.78 0.81 -10.39
CA TYR A 144 -11.58 0.35 -9.01
C TYR A 144 -12.66 0.93 -8.07
N ALA A 145 -13.04 2.17 -8.29
CA ALA A 145 -14.06 2.86 -7.52
C ALA A 145 -14.90 3.78 -8.41
N THR A 146 -16.14 4.03 -8.01
CA THR A 146 -17.09 4.89 -8.74
C THR A 146 -17.22 6.29 -8.13
N ALA A 147 -16.90 6.46 -6.85
CA ALA A 147 -17.07 7.72 -6.12
C ALA A 147 -16.30 8.88 -6.78
N ASN A 148 -16.98 10.03 -6.94
CA ASN A 148 -16.38 11.20 -7.60
C ASN A 148 -15.18 11.77 -6.86
N ASN A 149 -15.20 11.75 -5.54
CA ASN A 149 -14.15 12.27 -4.67
C ASN A 149 -13.07 11.20 -4.28
N TYR A 150 -13.06 10.05 -4.95
CA TYR A 150 -12.18 8.93 -4.60
C TYR A 150 -10.70 9.33 -4.54
N ALA A 151 -10.18 9.98 -5.59
CA ALA A 151 -8.78 10.36 -5.66
C ALA A 151 -8.38 11.39 -4.59
N ASP A 152 -9.26 12.34 -4.30
CA ASP A 152 -9.02 13.34 -3.24
C ASP A 152 -9.05 12.69 -1.86
N THR A 153 -9.95 11.73 -1.64
CA THR A 153 -10.03 10.97 -0.39
C THR A 153 -8.76 10.13 -0.17
N ILE A 154 -8.30 9.40 -1.18
CA ILE A 154 -7.03 8.65 -1.14
C ILE A 154 -5.86 9.58 -0.82
N ASN A 155 -5.76 10.71 -1.53
CA ASN A 155 -4.67 11.66 -1.33
C ASN A 155 -4.70 12.29 0.08
N LYS A 156 -5.87 12.65 0.59
CA LYS A 156 -6.05 13.19 1.95
C LYS A 156 -5.61 12.18 3.02
N VAL A 157 -5.99 10.92 2.89
CA VAL A 157 -5.58 9.85 3.82
C VAL A 157 -4.07 9.64 3.77
N TYR A 158 -3.49 9.58 2.56
CA TYR A 158 -2.04 9.49 2.38
C TYR A 158 -1.30 10.63 3.07
N LEU A 159 -1.73 11.89 2.86
CA LEU A 159 -1.08 13.06 3.47
C LEU A 159 -1.07 12.97 5.01
N GLY A 160 -2.09 12.39 5.62
CA GLY A 160 -2.17 12.18 7.07
C GLY A 160 -1.18 11.14 7.63
N VAL A 161 -0.54 10.33 6.77
CA VAL A 161 0.44 9.29 7.15
C VAL A 161 1.72 9.35 6.31
N LYS A 162 1.92 10.44 5.59
CA LYS A 162 3.01 10.58 4.61
C LYS A 162 4.37 10.32 5.22
N ASP A 163 4.64 10.88 6.39
CA ASP A 163 5.95 10.78 7.03
C ASP A 163 6.26 9.34 7.45
N GLU A 164 5.24 8.61 7.92
CA GLU A 164 5.37 7.20 8.24
C GLU A 164 5.64 6.35 6.98
N VAL A 165 4.93 6.63 5.89
CA VAL A 165 5.13 5.93 4.61
C VAL A 165 6.53 6.18 4.06
N LEU A 166 7.03 7.41 4.11
CA LEU A 166 8.35 7.77 3.60
C LEU A 166 9.50 7.06 4.32
N LYS A 167 9.35 6.71 5.61
CA LYS A 167 10.34 5.91 6.34
C LYS A 167 10.60 4.54 5.69
N TYR A 168 9.60 4.00 5.00
CA TYR A 168 9.69 2.70 4.32
C TYR A 168 9.87 2.82 2.80
N ALA A 169 9.57 3.97 2.20
CA ALA A 169 9.73 4.21 0.76
C ALA A 169 11.20 4.38 0.35
N SER A 170 12.04 4.93 1.24
CA SER A 170 13.47 5.08 0.97
C SER A 170 14.21 3.76 1.19
N PRO A 171 15.16 3.39 0.30
CA PRO A 171 16.07 2.29 0.60
C PRO A 171 16.78 2.62 1.92
N LYS A 172 16.76 1.68 2.89
CA LYS A 172 17.60 1.82 4.08
C LYS A 172 19.01 2.13 3.60
N LYS A 173 19.54 3.32 3.86
CA LYS A 173 20.97 3.59 3.71
C LYS A 173 21.66 2.49 4.52
N LYS A 174 22.37 1.57 3.86
CA LYS A 174 23.30 0.71 4.57
C LYS A 174 24.20 1.68 5.30
N ALA A 175 24.23 1.63 6.63
CA ALA A 175 25.24 2.34 7.40
C ALA A 175 26.58 1.85 6.85
N GLY A 176 27.22 2.67 6.03
CA GLY A 176 28.55 2.38 5.51
C GLY A 176 29.46 2.27 6.72
N LYS A 177 30.08 1.11 6.95
CA LYS A 177 31.21 1.05 7.86
C LYS A 177 32.20 2.07 7.37
N ILE A 178 32.40 3.13 8.13
CA ILE A 178 33.51 4.06 7.93
C ILE A 178 34.75 3.26 8.30
N ILE A 179 35.49 2.79 7.31
CA ILE A 179 36.78 2.16 7.53
C ILE A 179 37.78 3.34 7.56
N LEU A 180 38.18 3.73 8.75
CA LEU A 180 39.29 4.67 8.90
C LEU A 180 40.60 3.89 8.64
N PHE A 181 41.24 4.18 7.53
CA PHE A 181 42.63 3.79 7.31
C PHE A 181 43.52 4.93 7.79
N SER A 182 44.22 4.74 8.89
CA SER A 182 45.30 5.66 9.31
C SER A 182 46.60 5.14 8.74
N PHE A 183 47.10 5.77 7.70
CA PHE A 183 48.52 5.69 7.34
C PHE A 183 49.27 6.83 7.99
N ALA A 184 50.45 6.57 8.47
CA ALA A 184 51.28 7.57 9.18
C ALA A 184 51.39 8.84 8.32
N GLY A 185 50.69 9.89 8.74
CA GLY A 185 50.77 11.22 8.20
C GLY A 185 49.71 11.69 7.20
N LEU A 186 48.71 10.84 6.79
CA LEU A 186 47.60 11.29 5.92
C LEU A 186 46.30 10.62 6.34
N THR A 187 45.29 11.43 6.67
CA THR A 187 43.93 10.96 6.94
C THR A 187 43.10 11.08 5.65
N LEU A 188 42.76 9.93 5.03
CA LEU A 188 41.83 9.88 3.92
C LEU A 188 40.47 9.36 4.41
N ILE A 189 39.43 10.17 4.32
CA ILE A 189 38.06 9.77 4.59
C ILE A 189 37.48 9.20 3.27
N GLY A 190 37.38 7.89 3.18
CA GLY A 190 36.75 7.22 2.06
C GLY A 190 35.29 6.87 2.36
N ILE A 191 34.33 7.51 1.70
CA ILE A 191 32.95 7.06 1.65
C ILE A 191 32.87 6.04 0.54
N GLY A 192 32.57 4.80 0.85
CA GLY A 192 32.49 3.70 -0.11
C GLY A 192 31.32 3.82 -1.07
N LEU A 193 31.44 4.67 -2.05
CA LEU A 193 30.78 4.65 -3.33
C LEU A 193 31.87 5.00 -4.34
N GLY A 194 32.23 4.03 -5.18
CA GLY A 194 33.39 4.11 -6.07
C GLY A 194 33.35 5.29 -7.03
N ILE A 195 34.03 6.35 -6.67
CA ILE A 195 34.56 7.35 -7.59
C ILE A 195 35.95 7.75 -7.05
N TYR A 196 37.01 7.33 -7.75
CA TYR A 196 38.37 7.75 -7.49
C TYR A 196 38.58 9.14 -8.12
N TYR A 197 38.86 10.16 -7.32
CA TYR A 197 39.48 11.39 -7.82
C TYR A 197 40.96 11.39 -7.43
N ALA A 198 41.81 11.25 -8.40
CA ALA A 198 43.25 11.52 -8.24
C ALA A 198 43.48 13.02 -8.37
N VAL A 199 43.86 13.70 -7.29
CA VAL A 199 44.36 15.08 -7.36
C VAL A 199 45.89 15.03 -7.50
N ARG A 200 46.40 15.35 -8.69
CA ARG A 200 47.83 15.64 -8.89
C ARG A 200 48.11 17.07 -8.44
N LYS A 201 48.94 17.25 -7.41
CA LYS A 201 49.61 18.53 -7.17
C LYS A 201 50.82 18.67 -8.13
N LYS A 202 50.85 19.78 -8.78
CA LYS A 202 52.10 20.36 -9.32
C LYS A 202 52.79 21.14 -8.23
#